data_cde6cf367301661d0ef6dc3331c326a0
#
_entry.id   cde6cf367301661d0ef6dc3331c326a0
#
_cell.length_a   1.000
_cell.length_b   1.000
_cell.length_c   1.000
_cell.angle_alpha   90.00
_cell.angle_beta   90.00
_cell.angle_gamma   90.00
#
_symmetry.space_group_name_H-M   'P 1'
#
loop_
_entity.id
_entity.type
_entity.pdbx_description
1 polymer ?
#
loop_
_entity_poly.entity_id
_entity_poly.type
_entity_poly.pdbx_seq_one_letter_code
_entity_poly.pdbx_strand_id
1 'polypeptide(L)'
;MGLCVNQGSRCSAVLESRYATWINPTVIDELHEYGVNTLRIPTTYAAWIEVPGSQLHSGNQVSFLKNIATYAITRYGMHIIINIHSLPGGINGMSFGEAEGHYGWFNNQTAFDYSLDVIDAVISYVQSSSHPGSYTIEPINEPVDNRDMSYFGTPLALTDNGAAWVQRYILAVISRVAAVNPNIPVMFQGSFRGEAYWSPQIPSNSNVVFDVHHYYFAGRGVTSQTITSFICSDAEESPGDGQFPVYIGEWSIQAELENEFAERGRALNTGLYAFAAHTRGSSYWTAKFFGNTPVDGEGTQADYWNYLTFARLGLINPSEAEDECS
;
A
#
# COMPACT_ATOMS: atom_id res chain seq x y z
N MET A 1 7.59 0.65 -16.37
CA MET A 1 8.32 0.42 -17.63
C MET A 1 7.70 1.12 -18.84
N GLY A 2 6.38 1.04 -19.09
CA GLY A 2 5.74 1.67 -20.25
C GLY A 2 6.09 3.13 -20.49
N LEU A 3 6.22 3.93 -19.43
CA LEU A 3 6.63 5.34 -19.55
C LEU A 3 8.04 5.48 -20.13
N CYS A 4 9.00 4.69 -19.67
CA CYS A 4 10.38 4.77 -20.15
C CYS A 4 10.55 4.24 -21.57
N VAL A 5 9.79 3.21 -21.95
CA VAL A 5 9.75 2.76 -23.34
C VAL A 5 9.29 3.88 -24.28
N ASN A 6 8.25 4.61 -23.89
CA ASN A 6 7.67 5.69 -24.68
C ASN A 6 8.49 6.99 -24.67
N GLN A 7 9.21 7.29 -23.57
CA GLN A 7 9.97 8.52 -23.36
C GLN A 7 11.47 8.40 -23.72
N GLY A 8 11.98 7.17 -23.87
CA GLY A 8 13.37 6.90 -24.19
C GLY A 8 14.34 7.63 -23.24
N SER A 9 15.32 8.35 -23.79
CA SER A 9 16.31 9.11 -23.00
C SER A 9 15.74 10.22 -22.10
N ARG A 10 14.46 10.61 -22.27
CA ARG A 10 13.81 11.61 -21.41
C ARG A 10 13.16 11.00 -20.19
N CYS A 11 13.07 9.68 -20.09
CA CYS A 11 12.35 8.99 -19.00
C CYS A 11 12.82 9.47 -17.63
N SER A 12 14.13 9.48 -17.39
CA SER A 12 14.71 9.95 -16.12
C SER A 12 14.23 11.35 -15.76
N ALA A 13 14.37 12.32 -16.68
CA ALA A 13 13.95 13.69 -16.43
C ALA A 13 12.45 13.83 -16.13
N VAL A 14 11.61 13.06 -16.80
CA VAL A 14 10.15 13.05 -16.57
C VAL A 14 9.83 12.51 -15.17
N LEU A 15 10.45 11.39 -14.77
CA LEU A 15 10.26 10.79 -13.46
C LEU A 15 10.77 11.71 -12.33
N GLU A 16 11.97 12.28 -12.48
CA GLU A 16 12.53 13.22 -11.49
C GLU A 16 11.64 14.46 -11.33
N SER A 17 11.16 15.03 -12.43
CA SER A 17 10.18 16.13 -12.38
C SER A 17 8.89 15.73 -11.67
N ARG A 18 8.42 14.50 -11.90
CA ARG A 18 7.24 13.97 -11.23
C ARG A 18 7.47 13.83 -9.73
N TYR A 19 8.59 13.24 -9.31
CA TYR A 19 8.93 13.09 -7.88
C TYR A 19 9.02 14.45 -7.17
N ALA A 20 9.58 15.46 -7.83
CA ALA A 20 9.73 16.80 -7.28
C ALA A 20 8.39 17.55 -7.10
N THR A 21 7.37 17.23 -7.88
CA THR A 21 6.17 18.09 -7.99
C THR A 21 4.85 17.39 -7.57
N TRP A 22 4.80 16.06 -7.58
CA TRP A 22 3.54 15.32 -7.38
C TRP A 22 3.01 15.44 -5.96
N ILE A 23 3.85 15.12 -4.98
CA ILE A 23 3.58 15.34 -3.56
C ILE A 23 4.62 16.33 -3.05
N ASN A 24 4.17 17.40 -2.45
CA ASN A 24 4.98 18.47 -1.91
C ASN A 24 4.44 18.91 -0.52
N PRO A 25 5.12 19.78 0.23
CA PRO A 25 4.65 20.24 1.54
C PRO A 25 3.21 20.74 1.57
N THR A 26 2.76 21.49 0.55
CA THR A 26 1.37 21.99 0.49
C THR A 26 0.35 20.85 0.43
N VAL A 27 0.66 19.75 -0.25
CA VAL A 27 -0.18 18.55 -0.26
C VAL A 27 -0.24 17.90 1.11
N ILE A 28 0.86 17.88 1.85
CA ILE A 28 0.90 17.36 3.22
C ILE A 28 0.09 18.25 4.17
N ASP A 29 0.19 19.57 4.02
CA ASP A 29 -0.61 20.53 4.79
C ASP A 29 -2.11 20.27 4.57
N GLU A 30 -2.53 20.14 3.30
CA GLU A 30 -3.91 19.85 2.93
C GLU A 30 -4.39 18.50 3.50
N LEU A 31 -3.59 17.43 3.38
CA LEU A 31 -3.94 16.12 3.95
C LEU A 31 -4.11 16.20 5.48
N HIS A 32 -3.25 16.94 6.16
CA HIS A 32 -3.34 17.15 7.62
C HIS A 32 -4.63 17.89 8.02
N GLU A 33 -5.04 18.92 7.27
CA GLU A 33 -6.28 19.66 7.51
C GLU A 33 -7.52 18.74 7.51
N TYR A 34 -7.48 17.65 6.74
CA TYR A 34 -8.53 16.64 6.66
C TYR A 34 -8.30 15.41 7.55
N GLY A 35 -7.46 15.55 8.59
CA GLY A 35 -7.28 14.55 9.65
C GLY A 35 -6.32 13.41 9.33
N VAL A 36 -5.61 13.45 8.20
CA VAL A 36 -4.59 12.43 7.87
C VAL A 36 -3.42 12.56 8.84
N ASN A 37 -3.06 11.46 9.50
CA ASN A 37 -1.97 11.35 10.46
C ASN A 37 -0.91 10.31 10.09
N THR A 38 -1.15 9.53 9.03
CA THR A 38 -0.25 8.47 8.56
C THR A 38 -0.13 8.54 7.05
N LEU A 39 1.09 8.40 6.55
CA LEU A 39 1.39 8.36 5.11
C LEU A 39 2.02 7.02 4.77
N ARG A 40 1.33 6.20 3.97
CA ARG A 40 1.93 5.04 3.31
C ARG A 40 2.53 5.49 1.99
N ILE A 41 3.85 5.32 1.83
CA ILE A 41 4.61 5.84 0.69
C ILE A 41 5.20 4.66 -0.09
N PRO A 42 4.57 4.27 -1.22
CA PRO A 42 5.10 3.24 -2.10
C PRO A 42 6.39 3.69 -2.78
N THR A 43 7.38 2.80 -2.77
CA THR A 43 8.66 2.96 -3.47
C THR A 43 8.98 1.70 -4.26
N THR A 44 9.82 1.82 -5.29
CA THR A 44 10.37 0.65 -5.96
C THR A 44 11.68 0.23 -5.28
N TYR A 45 12.12 -1.03 -5.46
CA TYR A 45 13.44 -1.44 -5.00
C TYR A 45 14.57 -0.56 -5.60
N ALA A 46 14.37 -0.08 -6.83
CA ALA A 46 15.36 0.76 -7.52
C ALA A 46 15.54 2.16 -6.88
N ALA A 47 14.64 2.55 -5.96
CA ALA A 47 14.85 3.74 -5.14
C ALA A 47 16.01 3.55 -4.15
N TRP A 48 16.24 2.32 -3.69
CA TRP A 48 17.11 1.98 -2.58
C TRP A 48 18.43 1.38 -3.00
N ILE A 49 18.44 0.52 -4.02
CA ILE A 49 19.63 -0.12 -4.56
C ILE A 49 19.58 -0.20 -6.10
N GLU A 50 20.74 -0.26 -6.71
CA GLU A 50 20.87 -0.61 -8.13
C GLU A 50 20.99 -2.13 -8.28
N VAL A 51 20.11 -2.72 -9.09
CA VAL A 51 20.14 -4.16 -9.40
C VAL A 51 20.59 -4.34 -10.84
N PRO A 52 21.64 -5.14 -11.12
CA PRO A 52 22.11 -5.39 -12.46
C PRO A 52 21.01 -5.91 -13.39
N GLY A 53 20.84 -5.26 -14.55
CA GLY A 53 19.83 -5.61 -15.54
C GLY A 53 18.43 -5.05 -15.26
N SER A 54 18.22 -4.40 -14.12
CA SER A 54 16.96 -3.68 -13.85
C SER A 54 16.74 -2.54 -14.86
N GLN A 55 15.49 -2.39 -15.29
CA GLN A 55 15.05 -1.30 -16.16
C GLN A 55 14.24 -0.24 -15.40
N LEU A 56 14.11 -0.38 -14.10
CA LEU A 56 13.49 0.64 -13.27
C LEU A 56 14.46 1.81 -13.08
N HIS A 57 13.89 3.01 -13.04
CA HIS A 57 14.69 4.21 -12.80
C HIS A 57 15.20 4.24 -11.35
N SER A 58 16.51 4.27 -11.20
CA SER A 58 17.19 4.55 -9.94
C SER A 58 17.66 6.01 -10.00
N GLY A 59 17.06 6.87 -9.19
CA GLY A 59 17.36 8.31 -9.21
C GLY A 59 17.20 8.89 -7.81
N ASN A 60 16.65 10.11 -7.72
CA ASN A 60 16.57 10.84 -6.46
C ASN A 60 15.32 10.54 -5.63
N GLN A 61 14.63 9.42 -5.85
CA GLN A 61 13.38 9.05 -5.16
C GLN A 61 13.51 9.15 -3.63
N VAL A 62 14.57 8.55 -3.06
CA VAL A 62 14.79 8.55 -1.60
C VAL A 62 15.01 9.98 -1.07
N SER A 63 15.65 10.87 -1.85
CA SER A 63 15.82 12.26 -1.45
C SER A 63 14.47 13.01 -1.37
N PHE A 64 13.59 12.80 -2.34
CA PHE A 64 12.24 13.38 -2.30
C PHE A 64 11.39 12.78 -1.19
N LEU A 65 11.43 11.45 -1.00
CA LEU A 65 10.80 10.78 0.12
C LEU A 65 11.26 11.36 1.46
N LYS A 66 12.58 11.53 1.64
CA LYS A 66 13.15 12.12 2.86
C LYS A 66 12.59 13.51 3.15
N ASN A 67 12.50 14.37 2.12
CA ASN A 67 11.97 15.71 2.29
C ASN A 67 10.52 15.70 2.77
N ILE A 68 9.66 14.86 2.15
CA ILE A 68 8.25 14.75 2.50
C ILE A 68 8.07 14.11 3.87
N ALA A 69 8.75 12.98 4.15
CA ALA A 69 8.68 12.31 5.43
C ALA A 69 9.15 13.20 6.59
N THR A 70 10.30 13.87 6.42
CA THR A 70 10.81 14.79 7.43
C THR A 70 9.83 15.93 7.68
N TYR A 71 9.26 16.52 6.62
CA TYR A 71 8.27 17.59 6.76
C TYR A 71 7.02 17.10 7.52
N ALA A 72 6.43 15.99 7.11
CA ALA A 72 5.23 15.42 7.72
C ALA A 72 5.45 15.09 9.22
N ILE A 73 6.58 14.47 9.55
CA ILE A 73 6.92 14.12 10.94
C ILE A 73 7.17 15.37 11.78
N THR A 74 8.04 16.28 11.32
CA THR A 74 8.46 17.42 12.14
C THR A 74 7.37 18.46 12.29
N ARG A 75 6.54 18.64 11.27
CA ARG A 75 5.49 19.65 11.27
C ARG A 75 4.22 19.17 11.96
N TYR A 76 3.87 17.91 11.80
CA TYR A 76 2.54 17.38 12.16
C TYR A 76 2.59 16.13 13.03
N GLY A 77 3.76 15.55 13.28
CA GLY A 77 3.88 14.30 14.03
C GLY A 77 3.32 13.08 13.30
N MET A 78 3.21 13.15 11.97
CA MET A 78 2.67 12.06 11.17
C MET A 78 3.55 10.81 11.25
N HIS A 79 2.92 9.64 11.13
CA HIS A 79 3.60 8.36 10.98
C HIS A 79 3.85 8.05 9.49
N ILE A 80 4.97 7.41 9.18
CA ILE A 80 5.37 7.08 7.81
C ILE A 80 5.51 5.56 7.66
N ILE A 81 4.78 4.99 6.74
CA ILE A 81 4.94 3.60 6.30
C ILE A 81 5.72 3.61 4.99
N ILE A 82 6.95 3.10 5.01
CA ILE A 82 7.76 2.93 3.81
C ILE A 82 7.41 1.58 3.20
N ASN A 83 6.70 1.60 2.08
CA ASN A 83 6.32 0.41 1.35
C ASN A 83 7.29 0.13 0.19
N ILE A 84 7.75 -1.10 0.08
CA ILE A 84 8.51 -1.58 -1.07
C ILE A 84 7.53 -2.26 -2.02
N HIS A 85 7.04 -1.47 -2.98
CA HIS A 85 5.93 -1.86 -3.85
C HIS A 85 6.34 -2.82 -4.98
N SER A 86 7.64 -2.89 -5.29
CA SER A 86 8.19 -3.84 -6.26
C SER A 86 9.50 -4.44 -5.76
N LEU A 87 9.74 -5.72 -6.06
CA LEU A 87 10.99 -6.40 -5.77
C LEU A 87 11.64 -6.93 -7.05
N PRO A 88 12.99 -7.16 -7.04
CA PRO A 88 13.72 -7.60 -8.21
C PRO A 88 13.17 -8.89 -8.82
N GLY A 89 12.88 -8.89 -10.11
CA GLY A 89 12.33 -10.01 -10.84
C GLY A 89 10.81 -10.04 -10.93
N GLY A 90 10.09 -9.19 -10.18
CA GLY A 90 8.64 -9.07 -10.20
C GLY A 90 7.94 -10.05 -9.27
N ILE A 91 7.00 -9.51 -8.46
CA ILE A 91 6.34 -10.22 -7.36
C ILE A 91 4.89 -10.64 -7.64
N ASN A 92 4.28 -10.14 -8.73
CA ASN A 92 2.84 -10.38 -8.97
C ASN A 92 2.44 -10.34 -10.45
N GLY A 93 3.39 -10.24 -11.36
CA GLY A 93 3.11 -10.17 -12.79
C GLY A 93 2.48 -8.87 -13.28
N MET A 94 2.30 -7.88 -12.40
CA MET A 94 1.74 -6.58 -12.76
C MET A 94 2.83 -5.50 -12.87
N SER A 95 2.51 -4.41 -13.57
CA SER A 95 3.45 -3.31 -13.81
C SER A 95 3.95 -2.65 -12.51
N PHE A 96 3.19 -2.68 -11.45
CA PHE A 96 3.58 -2.14 -10.14
C PHE A 96 4.45 -3.11 -9.33
N GLY A 97 4.43 -4.42 -9.61
CA GLY A 97 5.31 -5.40 -8.98
C GLY A 97 6.72 -5.45 -9.59
N GLU A 98 6.94 -4.90 -10.74
CA GLU A 98 8.13 -4.57 -11.52
C GLU A 98 7.74 -4.31 -12.98
N ALA A 99 7.20 -5.31 -13.66
CA ALA A 99 6.68 -5.22 -15.03
C ALA A 99 5.63 -6.31 -15.29
N GLU A 100 4.75 -6.05 -16.25
CA GLU A 100 3.73 -7.02 -16.66
C GLU A 100 4.35 -8.35 -17.09
N GLY A 101 3.80 -9.45 -16.58
CA GLY A 101 4.25 -10.81 -16.83
C GLY A 101 5.52 -11.21 -16.06
N HIS A 102 6.09 -10.36 -15.21
CA HIS A 102 7.28 -10.68 -14.42
C HIS A 102 6.90 -11.34 -13.08
N TYR A 103 7.28 -12.62 -12.94
CA TYR A 103 7.11 -13.44 -11.72
C TYR A 103 8.45 -14.03 -11.24
N GLY A 104 9.55 -13.37 -11.58
CA GLY A 104 10.90 -13.90 -11.38
C GLY A 104 11.45 -13.76 -9.97
N TRP A 105 10.70 -13.21 -9.03
CA TRP A 105 11.11 -13.12 -7.63
C TRP A 105 10.96 -14.44 -6.88
N PHE A 106 9.87 -15.18 -7.15
CA PHE A 106 9.59 -16.44 -6.46
C PHE A 106 10.62 -17.52 -6.82
N ASN A 107 11.09 -18.24 -5.81
CA ASN A 107 12.10 -19.31 -5.92
C ASN A 107 13.42 -18.87 -6.59
N ASN A 108 13.73 -17.59 -6.57
CA ASN A 108 14.96 -16.99 -7.10
C ASN A 108 15.82 -16.43 -5.97
N GLN A 109 16.86 -17.16 -5.59
CA GLN A 109 17.72 -16.79 -4.46
C GLN A 109 18.42 -15.43 -4.70
N THR A 110 18.85 -15.14 -5.93
CA THR A 110 19.50 -13.87 -6.25
C THR A 110 18.54 -12.70 -6.07
N ALA A 111 17.28 -12.81 -6.53
CA ALA A 111 16.27 -11.79 -6.34
C ALA A 111 15.90 -11.62 -4.85
N PHE A 112 15.85 -12.72 -4.10
CA PHE A 112 15.65 -12.74 -2.67
C PHE A 112 16.77 -11.99 -1.92
N ASP A 113 18.04 -12.25 -2.26
CA ASP A 113 19.19 -11.60 -1.64
C ASP A 113 19.19 -10.09 -1.92
N TYR A 114 18.95 -9.67 -3.16
CA TYR A 114 18.77 -8.26 -3.47
C TYR A 114 17.58 -7.62 -2.72
N SER A 115 16.49 -8.37 -2.52
CA SER A 115 15.36 -7.85 -1.72
C SER A 115 15.76 -7.60 -0.27
N LEU A 116 16.63 -8.42 0.29
CA LEU A 116 17.18 -8.19 1.63
C LEU A 116 18.16 -7.00 1.68
N ASP A 117 18.93 -6.78 0.61
CA ASP A 117 19.79 -5.58 0.49
C ASP A 117 18.95 -4.30 0.44
N VAL A 118 17.78 -4.33 -0.23
CA VAL A 118 16.80 -3.23 -0.19
C VAL A 118 16.37 -2.95 1.25
N ILE A 119 16.03 -3.98 2.01
CA ILE A 119 15.61 -3.82 3.40
C ILE A 119 16.73 -3.24 4.27
N ASP A 120 17.97 -3.68 4.09
CA ASP A 120 19.10 -3.11 4.81
C ASP A 120 19.30 -1.61 4.51
N ALA A 121 19.10 -1.20 3.26
CA ALA A 121 19.11 0.22 2.87
C ALA A 121 17.97 1.02 3.53
N VAL A 122 16.74 0.46 3.56
CA VAL A 122 15.59 1.07 4.24
C VAL A 122 15.82 1.19 5.75
N ILE A 123 16.32 0.14 6.41
CA ILE A 123 16.66 0.16 7.84
C ILE A 123 17.69 1.26 8.12
N SER A 124 18.75 1.34 7.30
CA SER A 124 19.79 2.36 7.43
C SER A 124 19.21 3.78 7.28
N TYR A 125 18.31 3.98 6.33
CA TYR A 125 17.60 5.24 6.13
C TYR A 125 16.78 5.61 7.37
N VAL A 126 15.93 4.71 7.88
CA VAL A 126 15.09 4.93 9.05
C VAL A 126 15.94 5.23 10.28
N GLN A 127 17.01 4.47 10.53
CA GLN A 127 17.90 4.69 11.67
C GLN A 127 18.67 6.01 11.58
N SER A 128 19.00 6.48 10.37
CA SER A 128 19.64 7.78 10.17
C SER A 128 18.68 8.99 10.35
N SER A 129 17.37 8.72 10.45
CA SER A 129 16.36 9.74 10.73
C SER A 129 16.48 10.24 12.17
N SER A 130 16.15 11.52 12.41
CA SER A 130 16.01 12.04 13.78
C SER A 130 14.80 11.48 14.55
N HIS A 131 13.90 10.75 13.85
CA HIS A 131 12.64 10.23 14.39
C HIS A 131 12.40 8.76 13.95
N PRO A 132 13.30 7.80 14.26
CA PRO A 132 13.15 6.42 13.76
C PRO A 132 11.86 5.74 14.27
N GLY A 133 11.33 6.13 15.42
CA GLY A 133 10.04 5.63 15.94
C GLY A 133 8.79 6.12 15.18
N SER A 134 8.95 7.06 14.24
CA SER A 134 7.84 7.53 13.39
C SER A 134 7.74 6.74 12.08
N TYR A 135 8.44 5.61 11.95
CA TYR A 135 8.44 4.79 10.75
C TYR A 135 7.97 3.36 10.99
N THR A 136 7.32 2.81 9.99
CA THR A 136 7.05 1.37 9.79
C THR A 136 7.66 0.96 8.46
N ILE A 137 8.22 -0.24 8.38
CA ILE A 137 8.79 -0.81 7.15
C ILE A 137 7.82 -1.86 6.62
N GLU A 138 7.35 -1.67 5.39
CA GLU A 138 6.52 -2.62 4.68
C GLU A 138 7.32 -3.18 3.49
N PRO A 139 7.85 -4.42 3.62
CA PRO A 139 8.90 -4.93 2.76
C PRO A 139 8.43 -5.50 1.42
N ILE A 140 7.13 -5.69 1.24
CA ILE A 140 6.56 -6.33 0.06
C ILE A 140 5.11 -5.88 -0.12
N ASN A 141 4.66 -5.77 -1.38
CA ASN A 141 3.29 -5.43 -1.74
C ASN A 141 2.67 -6.51 -2.63
N GLU A 142 1.54 -7.08 -2.20
CA GLU A 142 0.71 -8.02 -2.96
C GLU A 142 1.50 -9.11 -3.71
N PRO A 143 2.30 -9.94 -3.01
CA PRO A 143 3.03 -11.01 -3.65
C PRO A 143 2.09 -12.11 -4.15
N VAL A 144 2.14 -12.42 -5.45
CA VAL A 144 1.28 -13.38 -6.13
C VAL A 144 2.10 -14.22 -7.09
N ASP A 145 2.08 -15.55 -6.92
CA ASP A 145 2.76 -16.49 -7.81
C ASP A 145 1.79 -17.25 -8.74
N ASN A 146 0.48 -17.19 -8.48
CA ASN A 146 -0.52 -17.73 -9.38
C ASN A 146 -0.65 -16.83 -10.62
N ARG A 147 -0.47 -17.43 -11.80
CA ARG A 147 -0.50 -16.70 -13.07
C ARG A 147 -1.91 -16.52 -13.63
N ASP A 148 -2.89 -17.16 -13.04
CA ASP A 148 -4.31 -16.93 -13.38
C ASP A 148 -4.80 -15.70 -12.63
N MET A 149 -4.90 -14.59 -13.36
CA MET A 149 -5.28 -13.30 -12.82
C MET A 149 -6.73 -13.24 -12.28
N SER A 150 -7.56 -14.24 -12.60
CA SER A 150 -8.90 -14.33 -12.00
C SER A 150 -8.88 -14.58 -10.49
N TYR A 151 -7.76 -15.05 -9.96
CA TYR A 151 -7.55 -15.25 -8.52
C TYR A 151 -6.93 -14.03 -7.82
N PHE A 152 -6.49 -13.00 -8.54
CA PHE A 152 -5.94 -11.81 -7.91
C PHE A 152 -6.94 -11.18 -6.95
N GLY A 153 -6.49 -10.77 -5.76
CA GLY A 153 -7.39 -10.28 -4.71
C GLY A 153 -8.06 -11.38 -3.86
N THR A 154 -7.77 -12.66 -4.14
CA THR A 154 -8.28 -13.80 -3.36
C THR A 154 -7.15 -14.60 -2.70
N PRO A 155 -7.43 -15.42 -1.67
CA PRO A 155 -6.42 -16.29 -1.05
C PRO A 155 -5.75 -17.27 -2.02
N LEU A 156 -6.37 -17.56 -3.18
CA LEU A 156 -5.81 -18.44 -4.21
C LEU A 156 -4.77 -17.75 -5.11
N ALA A 157 -4.59 -16.45 -4.98
CA ALA A 157 -3.58 -15.70 -5.71
C ALA A 157 -2.14 -16.14 -5.35
N LEU A 158 -1.94 -16.66 -4.13
CA LEU A 158 -0.65 -17.18 -3.68
C LEU A 158 -0.77 -18.69 -3.47
N THR A 159 0.08 -19.49 -4.15
CA THR A 159 0.15 -20.93 -3.93
C THR A 159 0.82 -21.25 -2.58
N ASP A 160 0.72 -22.49 -2.10
CA ASP A 160 1.41 -22.87 -0.86
C ASP A 160 2.94 -22.79 -1.00
N ASN A 161 3.46 -23.06 -2.19
CA ASN A 161 4.90 -22.88 -2.47
C ASN A 161 5.29 -21.40 -2.44
N GLY A 162 4.46 -20.54 -3.04
CA GLY A 162 4.65 -19.09 -2.97
C GLY A 162 4.55 -18.58 -1.53
N ALA A 163 3.59 -19.09 -0.75
CA ALA A 163 3.43 -18.73 0.66
C ALA A 163 4.67 -19.10 1.50
N ALA A 164 5.23 -20.29 1.30
CA ALA A 164 6.47 -20.69 1.98
C ALA A 164 7.67 -19.76 1.61
N TRP A 165 7.73 -19.30 0.35
CA TRP A 165 8.75 -18.35 -0.08
C TRP A 165 8.56 -16.96 0.55
N VAL A 166 7.34 -16.46 0.60
CA VAL A 166 6.99 -15.20 1.26
C VAL A 166 7.26 -15.27 2.76
N GLN A 167 6.87 -16.37 3.44
CA GLN A 167 7.15 -16.59 4.85
C GLN A 167 8.65 -16.50 5.15
N ARG A 168 9.48 -17.20 4.36
CA ARG A 168 10.93 -17.15 4.51
C ARG A 168 11.46 -15.73 4.41
N TYR A 169 10.96 -14.95 3.46
CA TYR A 169 11.34 -13.55 3.28
C TYR A 169 10.94 -12.69 4.49
N ILE A 170 9.70 -12.78 4.91
CA ILE A 170 9.18 -11.97 6.03
C ILE A 170 9.92 -12.29 7.34
N LEU A 171 10.18 -13.56 7.63
CA LEU A 171 10.95 -13.94 8.83
C LEU A 171 12.38 -13.39 8.78
N ALA A 172 13.02 -13.38 7.60
CA ALA A 172 14.33 -12.78 7.43
C ALA A 172 14.30 -11.26 7.64
N VAL A 173 13.26 -10.56 7.14
CA VAL A 173 13.06 -9.12 7.35
C VAL A 173 12.84 -8.79 8.83
N ILE A 174 11.92 -9.50 9.49
CA ILE A 174 11.65 -9.32 10.93
C ILE A 174 12.95 -9.45 11.73
N SER A 175 13.74 -10.47 11.45
CA SER A 175 15.02 -10.68 12.12
C SER A 175 16.00 -9.53 11.89
N ARG A 176 16.12 -9.01 10.66
CA ARG A 176 17.03 -7.91 10.31
C ARG A 176 16.61 -6.61 10.98
N VAL A 177 15.32 -6.26 10.91
CA VAL A 177 14.79 -5.05 11.57
C VAL A 177 15.01 -5.14 13.08
N ALA A 178 14.65 -6.27 13.71
CA ALA A 178 14.78 -6.46 15.15
C ALA A 178 16.24 -6.43 15.63
N ALA A 179 17.19 -6.90 14.82
CA ALA A 179 18.62 -6.85 15.14
C ALA A 179 19.19 -5.42 15.20
N VAL A 180 18.58 -4.47 14.47
CA VAL A 180 19.01 -3.07 14.46
C VAL A 180 18.15 -2.23 15.42
N ASN A 181 16.82 -2.36 15.35
CA ASN A 181 15.92 -1.65 16.23
C ASN A 181 14.57 -2.39 16.36
N PRO A 182 14.34 -3.14 17.44
CA PRO A 182 13.13 -3.93 17.62
C PRO A 182 11.85 -3.08 17.81
N ASN A 183 11.97 -1.75 17.98
CA ASN A 183 10.82 -0.87 18.11
C ASN A 183 10.26 -0.42 16.73
N ILE A 184 10.94 -0.69 15.62
CA ILE A 184 10.41 -0.42 14.29
C ILE A 184 9.46 -1.55 13.91
N PRO A 185 8.17 -1.28 13.66
CA PRO A 185 7.24 -2.30 13.19
C PRO A 185 7.59 -2.76 11.76
N VAL A 186 7.36 -4.04 11.48
CA VAL A 186 7.31 -4.58 10.13
C VAL A 186 5.86 -4.76 9.73
N MET A 187 5.40 -4.03 8.72
CA MET A 187 4.06 -4.20 8.18
C MET A 187 4.07 -5.27 7.08
N PHE A 188 3.17 -6.23 7.13
CA PHE A 188 3.22 -7.41 6.28
C PHE A 188 1.96 -7.57 5.43
N GLN A 189 2.09 -7.31 4.14
CA GLN A 189 1.05 -7.63 3.17
C GLN A 189 1.13 -9.12 2.78
N GLY A 190 0.14 -9.87 3.22
CA GLY A 190 0.12 -11.34 3.19
C GLY A 190 -0.61 -11.94 1.98
N SER A 191 -0.66 -11.26 0.83
CA SER A 191 -1.26 -11.80 -0.41
C SER A 191 -2.71 -12.29 -0.25
N PHE A 192 -3.57 -11.46 0.31
CA PHE A 192 -5.02 -11.70 0.45
C PHE A 192 -5.40 -12.94 1.29
N ARG A 193 -4.45 -13.54 2.04
CA ARG A 193 -4.73 -14.69 2.91
C ARG A 193 -5.19 -14.30 4.33
N GLY A 194 -5.08 -13.02 4.67
CA GLY A 194 -5.50 -12.48 5.95
C GLY A 194 -4.60 -12.84 7.13
N GLU A 195 -4.81 -12.16 8.26
CA GLU A 195 -4.00 -12.30 9.48
C GLU A 195 -4.07 -13.73 10.06
N ALA A 196 -5.25 -14.32 10.18
CA ALA A 196 -5.45 -15.66 10.77
C ALA A 196 -4.69 -16.78 10.03
N TYR A 197 -4.42 -16.64 8.73
CA TYR A 197 -3.58 -17.59 8.00
C TYR A 197 -2.10 -17.47 8.39
N TRP A 198 -1.62 -16.24 8.58
CA TRP A 198 -0.20 -15.98 8.78
C TRP A 198 0.22 -15.96 10.26
N SER A 199 -0.68 -15.61 11.16
CA SER A 199 -0.37 -15.45 12.59
C SER A 199 0.31 -16.67 13.21
N PRO A 200 -0.09 -17.93 12.93
CA PRO A 200 0.58 -19.11 13.45
C PRO A 200 1.99 -19.31 12.91
N GLN A 201 2.35 -18.63 11.83
CA GLN A 201 3.62 -18.76 11.11
C GLN A 201 4.65 -17.70 11.51
N ILE A 202 4.22 -16.71 12.30
CA ILE A 202 5.05 -15.59 12.78
C ILE A 202 5.25 -15.74 14.29
N PRO A 203 6.48 -15.60 14.83
CA PRO A 203 6.68 -15.64 16.27
C PRO A 203 5.82 -14.59 16.99
N SER A 204 5.05 -14.98 18.00
CA SER A 204 4.05 -14.14 18.67
C SER A 204 4.59 -12.89 19.36
N ASN A 205 5.91 -12.83 19.60
CA ASN A 205 6.61 -11.67 20.16
C ASN A 205 7.21 -10.74 19.09
N SER A 206 6.93 -10.99 17.81
CA SER A 206 7.41 -10.13 16.72
C SER A 206 6.65 -8.81 16.69
N ASN A 207 7.35 -7.71 16.40
CA ASN A 207 6.74 -6.39 16.20
C ASN A 207 6.22 -6.28 14.76
N VAL A 208 5.08 -6.91 14.51
CA VAL A 208 4.44 -7.04 13.19
C VAL A 208 3.05 -6.40 13.21
N VAL A 209 2.71 -5.75 12.10
CA VAL A 209 1.36 -5.28 11.75
C VAL A 209 0.97 -5.97 10.46
N PHE A 210 -0.20 -6.59 10.40
CA PHE A 210 -0.69 -7.14 9.14
C PHE A 210 -1.31 -6.04 8.29
N ASP A 211 -0.95 -6.06 7.01
CA ASP A 211 -1.54 -5.21 5.98
C ASP A 211 -2.60 -5.98 5.20
N VAL A 212 -3.78 -5.37 5.09
CA VAL A 212 -4.91 -5.90 4.32
C VAL A 212 -5.34 -4.86 3.30
N HIS A 213 -5.64 -5.31 2.08
CA HIS A 213 -6.15 -4.47 1.00
C HIS A 213 -7.59 -4.84 0.66
N HIS A 214 -8.48 -3.84 0.63
CA HIS A 214 -9.89 -4.02 0.29
C HIS A 214 -10.28 -3.18 -0.92
N TYR A 215 -10.68 -3.89 -1.99
CA TYR A 215 -11.18 -3.24 -3.20
C TYR A 215 -12.54 -3.84 -3.60
N TYR A 216 -13.37 -2.99 -4.18
CA TYR A 216 -14.77 -3.28 -4.51
C TYR A 216 -15.05 -3.18 -6.01
N PHE A 217 -14.04 -2.91 -6.82
CA PHE A 217 -14.17 -2.66 -8.25
C PHE A 217 -14.14 -3.90 -9.13
N ALA A 218 -13.96 -5.08 -8.56
CA ALA A 218 -13.89 -6.33 -9.34
C ALA A 218 -14.30 -7.56 -8.52
N GLY A 219 -15.00 -8.50 -9.17
CA GLY A 219 -15.19 -9.88 -8.71
C GLY A 219 -16.18 -10.10 -7.57
N ARG A 220 -16.89 -9.06 -7.12
CA ARG A 220 -17.81 -9.15 -5.96
C ARG A 220 -19.25 -8.71 -6.27
N GLY A 221 -19.52 -8.20 -7.48
CA GLY A 221 -20.84 -7.68 -7.86
C GLY A 221 -21.29 -6.45 -7.06
N VAL A 222 -20.34 -5.68 -6.53
CA VAL A 222 -20.60 -4.52 -5.65
C VAL A 222 -21.11 -3.35 -6.48
N THR A 223 -22.18 -2.71 -6.04
CA THR A 223 -22.69 -1.42 -6.56
C THR A 223 -22.44 -0.30 -5.56
N SER A 224 -22.55 0.95 -5.99
CA SER A 224 -22.49 2.13 -5.08
C SER A 224 -23.51 2.05 -3.93
N GLN A 225 -24.66 1.42 -4.15
CA GLN A 225 -25.70 1.26 -3.14
C GLN A 225 -25.39 0.19 -2.11
N THR A 226 -24.62 -0.83 -2.47
CA THR A 226 -24.30 -1.99 -1.59
C THR A 226 -22.93 -1.90 -0.96
N ILE A 227 -22.03 -1.03 -1.43
CA ILE A 227 -20.62 -0.97 -1.03
C ILE A 227 -20.42 -0.81 0.48
N THR A 228 -21.29 -0.05 1.16
CA THR A 228 -21.19 0.15 2.61
C THR A 228 -21.34 -1.16 3.39
N SER A 229 -22.25 -2.04 2.99
CA SER A 229 -22.42 -3.34 3.64
C SER A 229 -21.18 -4.22 3.49
N PHE A 230 -20.51 -4.17 2.32
CA PHE A 230 -19.26 -4.87 2.09
C PHE A 230 -18.11 -4.29 2.91
N ILE A 231 -18.02 -2.95 3.01
CA ILE A 231 -17.01 -2.27 3.84
C ILE A 231 -17.17 -2.68 5.31
N CYS A 232 -18.40 -2.69 5.84
CA CYS A 232 -18.67 -3.07 7.23
C CYS A 232 -18.25 -4.54 7.50
N SER A 233 -18.67 -5.47 6.63
CA SER A 233 -18.29 -6.88 6.75
C SER A 233 -16.76 -7.08 6.68
N ASP A 234 -16.10 -6.45 5.70
CA ASP A 234 -14.65 -6.54 5.54
C ASP A 234 -13.91 -5.94 6.76
N ALA A 235 -14.43 -4.86 7.35
CA ALA A 235 -13.85 -4.25 8.54
C ALA A 235 -13.95 -5.17 9.77
N GLU A 236 -15.09 -5.83 9.96
CA GLU A 236 -15.31 -6.80 11.05
C GLU A 236 -14.44 -8.06 10.91
N GLU A 237 -14.21 -8.52 9.69
CA GLU A 237 -13.45 -9.73 9.41
C GLU A 237 -11.93 -9.52 9.39
N SER A 238 -11.48 -8.29 9.11
CA SER A 238 -10.06 -7.96 8.94
C SER A 238 -9.16 -8.28 10.14
N PRO A 239 -9.58 -8.16 11.42
CA PRO A 239 -8.74 -8.49 12.58
C PRO A 239 -8.27 -9.95 12.64
N GLY A 240 -8.91 -10.86 11.90
CA GLY A 240 -8.55 -12.28 11.86
C GLY A 240 -8.69 -12.96 13.22
N ASP A 241 -7.63 -13.61 13.71
CA ASP A 241 -7.62 -14.23 15.04
C ASP A 241 -7.20 -13.24 16.16
N GLY A 242 -6.81 -12.02 15.78
CA GLY A 242 -6.45 -10.93 16.70
C GLY A 242 -5.11 -11.10 17.40
N GLN A 243 -4.26 -12.03 16.98
CA GLN A 243 -2.92 -12.21 17.55
C GLN A 243 -2.01 -11.01 17.26
N PHE A 244 -2.16 -10.43 16.08
CA PHE A 244 -1.39 -9.25 15.65
C PHE A 244 -2.33 -8.10 15.27
N PRO A 245 -1.88 -6.84 15.40
CA PRO A 245 -2.64 -5.70 14.91
C PRO A 245 -2.77 -5.75 13.38
N VAL A 246 -3.93 -5.33 12.87
CA VAL A 246 -4.21 -5.20 11.44
C VAL A 246 -4.37 -3.73 11.07
N TYR A 247 -3.84 -3.35 9.92
CA TYR A 247 -3.98 -2.05 9.28
C TYR A 247 -4.49 -2.24 7.85
N ILE A 248 -5.42 -1.43 7.40
CA ILE A 248 -5.89 -1.48 6.01
C ILE A 248 -4.98 -0.59 5.17
N GLY A 249 -3.97 -1.18 4.52
CA GLY A 249 -2.93 -0.44 3.79
C GLY A 249 -3.42 0.17 2.49
N GLU A 250 -4.42 -0.46 1.84
CA GLU A 250 -5.03 0.08 0.63
C GLU A 250 -6.53 -0.19 0.60
N TRP A 251 -7.30 0.82 0.22
CA TRP A 251 -8.71 0.71 -0.11
C TRP A 251 -9.19 1.90 -0.93
N SER A 252 -10.26 1.72 -1.69
CA SER A 252 -10.95 2.81 -2.42
C SER A 252 -12.45 2.53 -2.52
N ILE A 253 -13.22 3.55 -2.92
CA ILE A 253 -14.68 3.46 -2.99
C ILE A 253 -15.22 3.20 -4.40
N GLN A 254 -14.36 2.86 -5.38
CA GLN A 254 -14.87 2.44 -6.68
C GLN A 254 -15.59 1.11 -6.53
N ALA A 255 -16.88 1.07 -6.86
CA ALA A 255 -17.66 -0.15 -6.99
C ALA A 255 -17.41 -0.83 -8.36
N GLU A 256 -17.74 -2.11 -8.47
CA GLU A 256 -17.65 -2.84 -9.72
C GLU A 256 -18.69 -2.35 -10.75
N LEU A 257 -19.90 -2.06 -10.26
CA LEU A 257 -21.05 -1.69 -11.07
C LEU A 257 -21.75 -0.44 -10.50
N GLU A 258 -22.44 0.28 -11.35
CA GLU A 258 -23.37 1.35 -10.98
C GLU A 258 -22.75 2.38 -10.03
N ASN A 259 -21.56 2.90 -10.38
CA ASN A 259 -20.94 3.97 -9.61
C ASN A 259 -21.76 5.26 -9.71
N GLU A 260 -22.08 5.87 -8.56
CA GLU A 260 -22.88 7.08 -8.45
C GLU A 260 -22.17 8.16 -7.65
N PHE A 261 -22.11 9.39 -8.14
CA PHE A 261 -21.48 10.51 -7.43
C PHE A 261 -22.15 10.81 -6.09
N ALA A 262 -23.46 10.61 -6.00
CA ALA A 262 -24.22 10.85 -4.78
C ALA A 262 -23.80 9.96 -3.61
N GLU A 263 -23.33 8.74 -3.89
CA GLU A 263 -22.97 7.73 -2.88
C GLU A 263 -21.53 7.85 -2.38
N ARG A 264 -20.67 8.65 -3.02
CA ARG A 264 -19.25 8.74 -2.68
C ARG A 264 -19.00 9.13 -1.22
N GLY A 265 -19.75 10.13 -0.71
CA GLY A 265 -19.61 10.57 0.69
C GLY A 265 -19.96 9.47 1.68
N ARG A 266 -21.07 8.76 1.45
CA ARG A 266 -21.52 7.65 2.29
C ARG A 266 -20.48 6.52 2.30
N ALA A 267 -20.07 6.04 1.14
CA ALA A 267 -19.09 4.96 1.03
C ALA A 267 -17.73 5.32 1.68
N LEU A 268 -17.23 6.55 1.42
CA LEU A 268 -15.97 7.03 1.99
C LEU A 268 -16.01 7.08 3.52
N ASN A 269 -17.04 7.69 4.08
CA ASN A 269 -17.16 7.89 5.52
C ASN A 269 -17.41 6.57 6.25
N THR A 270 -18.18 5.64 5.65
CA THR A 270 -18.31 4.27 6.17
C THR A 270 -16.94 3.60 6.28
N GLY A 271 -16.10 3.65 5.23
CA GLY A 271 -14.76 3.06 5.28
C GLY A 271 -13.86 3.72 6.32
N LEU A 272 -13.83 5.05 6.37
CA LEU A 272 -13.05 5.78 7.38
C LEU A 272 -13.46 5.42 8.81
N TYR A 273 -14.77 5.29 9.08
CA TYR A 273 -15.31 4.92 10.37
C TYR A 273 -15.04 3.44 10.71
N ALA A 274 -15.48 2.53 9.83
CA ALA A 274 -15.45 1.09 10.09
C ALA A 274 -14.01 0.56 10.27
N PHE A 275 -13.09 0.94 9.38
CA PHE A 275 -11.70 0.51 9.51
C PHE A 275 -11.02 1.10 10.75
N ALA A 276 -11.35 2.32 11.16
CA ALA A 276 -10.85 2.88 12.41
C ALA A 276 -11.42 2.17 13.65
N ALA A 277 -12.67 1.70 13.60
CA ALA A 277 -13.34 1.02 14.70
C ALA A 277 -12.80 -0.41 14.91
N HIS A 278 -12.51 -1.13 13.84
CA HIS A 278 -12.18 -2.57 13.89
C HIS A 278 -10.68 -2.86 13.75
N THR A 279 -9.87 -1.93 13.19
CA THR A 279 -8.43 -2.14 12.94
C THR A 279 -7.57 -1.02 13.57
N ARG A 280 -6.32 -0.92 13.18
CA ARG A 280 -5.40 0.15 13.63
C ARG A 280 -5.39 1.36 12.69
N GLY A 281 -6.40 1.48 11.86
CA GLY A 281 -6.57 2.55 10.90
C GLY A 281 -6.42 2.08 9.45
N SER A 282 -6.41 3.04 8.54
CA SER A 282 -6.36 2.73 7.11
C SER A 282 -5.65 3.81 6.29
N SER A 283 -5.16 3.42 5.11
CA SER A 283 -4.65 4.32 4.08
C SER A 283 -5.54 4.25 2.85
N TYR A 284 -6.15 5.37 2.50
CA TYR A 284 -6.92 5.47 1.26
C TYR A 284 -6.00 5.43 0.04
N TRP A 285 -6.32 4.62 -0.97
CA TRP A 285 -5.63 4.60 -2.24
C TRP A 285 -6.36 5.45 -3.27
N THR A 286 -5.97 6.73 -3.49
CA THR A 286 -4.71 7.31 -3.03
C THR A 286 -4.90 8.83 -2.78
N ALA A 287 -3.91 9.49 -2.19
CA ALA A 287 -3.98 10.94 -1.93
C ALA A 287 -4.29 11.77 -3.16
N LYS A 288 -3.62 11.47 -4.30
CA LYS A 288 -3.83 12.14 -5.60
C LYS A 288 -3.86 11.12 -6.73
N PHE A 289 -4.90 11.13 -7.51
CA PHE A 289 -5.07 10.30 -8.69
C PHE A 289 -5.56 11.13 -9.88
N PHE A 290 -5.21 10.75 -11.10
CA PHE A 290 -5.61 11.48 -12.32
C PHE A 290 -5.92 10.55 -13.51
N GLY A 291 -6.16 9.28 -13.25
CA GLY A 291 -6.63 8.34 -14.28
C GLY A 291 -8.00 8.74 -14.78
N ASN A 292 -8.18 8.73 -16.10
CA ASN A 292 -9.43 9.09 -16.76
C ASN A 292 -10.17 7.88 -17.35
N THR A 293 -9.83 6.68 -16.90
CA THR A 293 -10.55 5.47 -17.30
C THR A 293 -11.98 5.55 -16.78
N PRO A 294 -13.00 5.46 -17.66
CA PRO A 294 -14.40 5.45 -17.23
C PRO A 294 -14.67 4.27 -16.30
N VAL A 295 -15.53 4.48 -15.30
CA VAL A 295 -16.08 3.42 -14.46
C VAL A 295 -17.46 3.01 -14.99
N ASP A 296 -17.96 1.85 -14.57
CA ASP A 296 -19.36 1.51 -14.80
C ASP A 296 -20.25 2.49 -13.98
N GLY A 297 -21.18 3.19 -14.63
CA GLY A 297 -21.99 4.24 -14.01
C GLY A 297 -21.44 5.65 -14.28
N GLU A 298 -21.27 6.47 -13.23
CA GLU A 298 -20.89 7.89 -13.35
C GLU A 298 -19.38 8.10 -13.15
N GLY A 299 -18.76 8.86 -14.05
CA GLY A 299 -17.41 9.40 -13.88
C GLY A 299 -16.27 8.48 -14.33
N THR A 300 -15.12 8.70 -13.72
CA THR A 300 -13.86 8.04 -14.02
C THR A 300 -13.19 7.55 -12.74
N GLN A 301 -12.15 6.75 -12.86
CA GLN A 301 -11.37 6.30 -11.69
C GLN A 301 -10.92 7.46 -10.80
N ALA A 302 -10.54 8.62 -11.38
CA ALA A 302 -10.11 9.77 -10.58
C ALA A 302 -11.20 10.28 -9.62
N ASP A 303 -12.48 10.06 -9.94
CA ASP A 303 -13.61 10.49 -9.12
C ASP A 303 -13.83 9.61 -7.89
N TYR A 304 -13.19 8.43 -7.84
CA TYR A 304 -13.35 7.43 -6.78
C TYR A 304 -12.02 7.03 -6.11
N TRP A 305 -10.87 7.49 -6.62
CA TRP A 305 -9.54 7.11 -6.11
C TRP A 305 -8.73 8.30 -5.60
N ASN A 306 -9.26 9.52 -5.67
CA ASN A 306 -8.52 10.74 -5.32
C ASN A 306 -9.06 11.35 -4.02
N TYR A 307 -8.38 11.05 -2.90
CA TYR A 307 -8.80 11.52 -1.55
C TYR A 307 -8.92 13.04 -1.46
N LEU A 308 -7.97 13.80 -2.04
CA LEU A 308 -8.02 15.25 -2.04
C LEU A 308 -9.22 15.83 -2.83
N THR A 309 -9.75 15.09 -3.79
CA THR A 309 -11.00 15.50 -4.45
C THR A 309 -12.18 15.44 -3.47
N PHE A 310 -12.26 14.36 -2.67
CA PHE A 310 -13.32 14.24 -1.66
C PHE A 310 -13.20 15.32 -0.58
N ALA A 311 -11.99 15.61 -0.13
CA ALA A 311 -11.68 16.67 0.81
C ALA A 311 -12.19 18.02 0.31
N ARG A 312 -11.82 18.40 -0.91
CA ARG A 312 -12.22 19.67 -1.55
C ARG A 312 -13.72 19.77 -1.87
N LEU A 313 -14.38 18.63 -2.04
CA LEU A 313 -15.83 18.57 -2.20
C LEU A 313 -16.59 18.59 -0.87
N GLY A 314 -15.88 18.57 0.28
CA GLY A 314 -16.48 18.55 1.60
C GLY A 314 -17.18 17.23 1.95
N LEU A 315 -16.74 16.11 1.36
CA LEU A 315 -17.36 14.79 1.56
C LEU A 315 -16.84 14.04 2.78
N ILE A 316 -15.79 14.53 3.46
CA ILE A 316 -15.16 13.84 4.57
C ILE A 316 -15.82 14.23 5.88
N ASN A 317 -16.64 13.34 6.43
CA ASN A 317 -17.29 13.47 7.75
C ASN A 317 -17.58 12.09 8.35
N PRO A 318 -16.56 11.34 8.83
CA PRO A 318 -16.74 9.95 9.27
C PRO A 318 -17.70 9.78 10.45
N SER A 319 -17.99 10.83 11.23
CA SER A 319 -18.95 10.76 12.32
C SER A 319 -20.40 10.58 11.85
N GLU A 320 -20.71 10.87 10.58
CA GLU A 320 -22.06 10.64 10.00
C GLU A 320 -22.28 9.16 9.63
N ALA A 321 -21.24 8.32 9.65
CA ALA A 321 -21.33 6.94 9.21
C ALA A 321 -21.42 5.91 10.37
N GLU A 322 -21.54 6.37 11.61
CA GLU A 322 -21.61 5.49 12.80
C GLU A 322 -22.77 4.47 12.71
N ASP A 323 -23.90 4.88 12.14
CA ASP A 323 -25.08 4.02 12.01
C ASP A 323 -25.05 3.10 10.76
N GLU A 324 -24.13 3.29 9.82
CA GLU A 324 -24.08 2.52 8.56
C GLU A 324 -23.64 1.06 8.75
N CYS A 325 -22.89 0.76 9.82
CA CYS A 325 -22.42 -0.58 10.16
C CYS A 325 -23.15 -1.20 11.38
N SER A 326 -24.33 -0.69 11.74
CA SER A 326 -25.11 -1.16 12.90
C SER A 326 -26.15 -2.22 12.53
#